data_e554f97443cf2fbb5c96cddc6da59d99
#
_entry.id   e554f97443cf2fbb5c96cddc6da59d99
#
_cell.length_a   1.000
_cell.length_b   1.000
_cell.length_c   1.000
_cell.angle_alpha   90.00
_cell.angle_beta   90.00
_cell.angle_gamma   90.00
#
_symmetry.space_group_name_H-M   'P 1'
#
loop_
_entity.id
_entity.type
_entity.pdbx_description
1 polymer ?
#
loop_
_entity_poly.entity_id
_entity_poly.type
_entity_poly.pdbx_seq_one_letter_code
_entity_poly.pdbx_strand_id
1 'polypeptide(L)'
;MLKIKQRLIFREDNVILQNFWGFWRRDIETFQKSDFLTSGGRYSVTESLLGKISGELLIEIDVPIEVEVTFEAQINANVNGAIAHANAPGAIARAIAPGTKAYANAPGAIANANADGAEAYANASRAIANANAPGAIARAIALGAKAYADVDGAKAYANVPGAKAYANAPGTEAHANAPGAKAYATLTGALAIPLP
;
A
#
# COMPACT_ATOMS: atom_id res chain seq x y z
N MET A 1 10.44 -24.32 -14.22
CA MET A 1 11.12 -24.12 -12.91
C MET A 1 10.12 -23.46 -11.98
N LEU A 2 9.62 -24.16 -10.95
CA LEU A 2 8.70 -23.55 -9.98
C LEU A 2 9.45 -22.48 -9.19
N LYS A 3 8.98 -21.23 -9.25
CA LYS A 3 9.51 -20.16 -8.40
C LYS A 3 9.02 -20.41 -6.97
N ILE A 4 9.94 -20.55 -6.04
CA ILE A 4 9.64 -20.55 -4.59
C ILE A 4 9.19 -19.13 -4.25
N LYS A 5 8.03 -19.03 -3.59
CA LYS A 5 7.56 -17.79 -3.00
C LYS A 5 7.77 -17.85 -1.50
N GLN A 6 8.23 -16.77 -0.91
CA GLN A 6 8.40 -16.65 0.54
C GLN A 6 7.32 -15.72 1.11
N ARG A 7 6.89 -16.01 2.32
CA ARG A 7 5.88 -15.26 3.05
C ARG A 7 6.35 -15.00 4.46
N LEU A 8 6.35 -13.74 4.88
CA LEU A 8 6.63 -13.32 6.24
C LEU A 8 5.31 -12.87 6.88
N ILE A 9 4.92 -13.47 8.00
CA ILE A 9 3.64 -13.22 8.65
C ILE A 9 3.87 -12.64 10.03
N PHE A 10 3.40 -11.42 10.28
CA PHE A 10 3.34 -10.81 11.60
C PHE A 10 2.08 -11.25 12.34
N ARG A 11 2.25 -11.93 13.48
CA ARG A 11 1.20 -12.37 14.40
C ARG A 11 1.33 -11.70 15.76
N GLU A 12 0.43 -12.00 16.70
CA GLU A 12 0.44 -11.39 18.04
C GLU A 12 1.77 -11.59 18.76
N ASP A 13 2.31 -12.82 18.79
CA ASP A 13 3.47 -13.17 19.58
C ASP A 13 4.77 -13.29 18.80
N ASN A 14 4.70 -13.53 17.47
CA ASN A 14 5.88 -13.84 16.67
C ASN A 14 5.76 -13.43 15.21
N VAL A 15 6.87 -13.57 14.48
CA VAL A 15 6.94 -13.42 13.02
C VAL A 15 7.38 -14.74 12.42
N ILE A 16 6.63 -15.27 11.47
CA ILE A 16 6.88 -16.58 10.85
C ILE A 16 7.29 -16.39 9.39
N LEU A 17 8.46 -16.94 9.02
CA LEU A 17 8.88 -17.05 7.63
C LEU A 17 8.46 -18.42 7.08
N GLN A 18 7.74 -18.41 5.98
CA GLN A 18 7.26 -19.61 5.29
C GLN A 18 7.75 -19.66 3.84
N ASN A 19 8.11 -20.87 3.38
CA ASN A 19 8.16 -21.17 1.95
C ASN A 19 6.83 -21.77 1.50
N PHE A 20 6.35 -21.42 0.31
CA PHE A 20 5.19 -22.06 -0.27
C PHE A 20 5.37 -22.43 -1.75
N TRP A 21 4.85 -23.62 -2.12
CA TRP A 21 4.79 -24.14 -3.49
C TRP A 21 3.36 -24.58 -3.77
N GLY A 22 2.59 -23.80 -4.44
CA GLY A 22 1.19 -24.13 -4.68
C GLY A 22 0.42 -24.38 -3.37
N PHE A 23 0.04 -25.63 -3.09
CA PHE A 23 -0.69 -25.99 -1.85
C PHE A 23 0.22 -26.32 -0.65
N TRP A 24 1.51 -26.54 -0.85
CA TRP A 24 2.46 -26.91 0.20
C TRP A 24 3.01 -25.67 0.88
N ARG A 25 2.94 -25.67 2.22
CA ARG A 25 3.51 -24.62 3.08
C ARG A 25 4.47 -25.26 4.07
N ARG A 26 5.59 -24.62 4.31
CA ARG A 26 6.57 -25.04 5.31
C ARG A 26 7.09 -23.83 6.04
N ASP A 27 6.92 -23.82 7.38
CA ASP A 27 7.57 -22.84 8.24
C ASP A 27 9.08 -23.11 8.20
N ILE A 28 9.87 -22.07 7.93
CA ILE A 28 11.32 -22.15 7.83
C ILE A 28 11.90 -21.66 9.14
N GLU A 29 11.40 -20.52 9.62
CA GLU A 29 11.95 -19.81 10.75
C GLU A 29 10.85 -19.05 11.49
N THR A 30 11.00 -18.95 12.81
CA THR A 30 10.15 -18.14 13.69
C THR A 30 11.05 -17.14 14.40
N PHE A 31 10.74 -15.85 14.20
CA PHE A 31 11.47 -14.74 14.81
C PHE A 31 10.70 -14.17 15.99
N GLN A 32 11.40 -13.52 16.90
CA GLN A 32 10.75 -12.66 17.88
C GLN A 32 10.31 -11.37 17.17
N LYS A 33 9.10 -10.90 17.47
CA LYS A 33 8.57 -9.67 16.87
C LYS A 33 9.44 -8.45 17.19
N SER A 34 10.09 -8.44 18.36
CA SER A 34 11.06 -7.44 18.78
C SER A 34 12.26 -7.27 17.84
N ASP A 35 12.65 -8.32 17.12
CA ASP A 35 13.80 -8.29 16.21
C ASP A 35 13.59 -7.33 15.03
N PHE A 36 12.32 -7.03 14.73
CA PHE A 36 11.92 -6.11 13.67
C PHE A 36 11.58 -4.71 14.19
N LEU A 37 11.49 -4.50 15.51
CA LEU A 37 11.02 -3.25 16.11
C LEU A 37 12.06 -2.14 15.98
N THR A 38 11.67 -1.00 15.41
CA THR A 38 12.47 0.22 15.36
C THR A 38 12.28 1.08 16.61
N SER A 39 13.20 2.04 16.82
CA SER A 39 13.11 3.01 17.93
C SER A 39 11.86 3.89 17.88
N GLY A 40 11.17 3.96 16.73
CA GLY A 40 9.92 4.72 16.56
C GLY A 40 8.65 3.90 16.79
N GLY A 41 8.75 2.64 17.24
CA GLY A 41 7.58 1.77 17.49
C GLY A 41 6.98 1.13 16.24
N ARG A 42 7.61 1.31 15.08
CA ARG A 42 7.26 0.68 13.81
C ARG A 42 8.09 -0.59 13.64
N TYR A 43 7.57 -1.58 12.94
CA TYR A 43 8.32 -2.78 12.57
C TYR A 43 8.94 -2.60 11.18
N SER A 44 10.26 -2.83 11.05
CA SER A 44 10.97 -2.69 9.78
C SER A 44 11.49 -4.03 9.29
N VAL A 45 11.15 -4.40 8.06
CA VAL A 45 11.65 -5.60 7.39
C VAL A 45 12.75 -5.18 6.42
N THR A 46 13.98 -5.66 6.67
CA THR A 46 15.16 -5.42 5.85
C THR A 46 15.71 -6.73 5.30
N GLU A 47 16.40 -6.68 4.16
CA GLU A 47 17.05 -7.88 3.60
C GLU A 47 18.05 -8.54 4.58
N SER A 48 18.73 -7.73 5.39
CA SER A 48 19.73 -8.23 6.35
C SER A 48 19.14 -9.08 7.46
N LEU A 49 17.87 -8.86 7.84
CA LEU A 49 17.17 -9.65 8.87
C LEU A 49 16.73 -11.02 8.35
N LEU A 50 16.43 -11.13 7.07
CA LEU A 50 15.87 -12.34 6.48
C LEU A 50 16.92 -13.25 5.81
N GLY A 51 18.20 -12.80 5.76
CA GLY A 51 19.24 -13.53 5.04
C GLY A 51 18.99 -13.54 3.52
N LYS A 52 19.36 -14.62 2.83
CA LYS A 52 19.13 -14.75 1.39
C LYS A 52 17.66 -14.99 1.09
N ILE A 53 16.97 -13.97 0.61
CA ILE A 53 15.62 -14.11 0.05
C ILE A 53 15.75 -14.68 -1.37
N SER A 54 15.14 -15.84 -1.60
CA SER A 54 15.14 -16.48 -2.93
C SER A 54 13.77 -16.30 -3.58
N GLY A 55 13.56 -15.19 -4.30
CA GLY A 55 12.34 -14.97 -5.08
C GLY A 55 11.48 -13.79 -4.57
N GLU A 56 10.18 -13.82 -4.86
CA GLU A 56 9.24 -12.79 -4.41
C GLU A 56 8.88 -12.98 -2.94
N LEU A 57 9.03 -11.93 -2.11
CA LEU A 57 8.58 -11.93 -0.72
C LEU A 57 7.22 -11.24 -0.60
N LEU A 58 6.27 -11.95 0.03
CA LEU A 58 5.00 -11.41 0.48
C LEU A 58 5.04 -11.24 1.99
N ILE A 59 4.77 -10.03 2.48
CA ILE A 59 4.68 -9.72 3.91
C ILE A 59 3.20 -9.54 4.26
N GLU A 60 2.75 -10.21 5.29
CA GLU A 60 1.37 -10.14 5.78
C GLU A 60 1.32 -9.66 7.22
N ILE A 61 0.47 -8.67 7.48
CA ILE A 61 0.25 -8.06 8.78
C ILE A 61 -1.12 -8.52 9.28
N ASP A 62 -1.12 -9.54 10.14
CA ASP A 62 -2.32 -10.15 10.72
C ASP A 62 -2.64 -9.61 12.13
N VAL A 63 -1.99 -8.51 12.53
CA VAL A 63 -2.18 -7.79 13.80
C VAL A 63 -2.23 -6.28 13.56
N PRO A 64 -2.86 -5.47 14.43
CA PRO A 64 -3.00 -4.01 14.23
C PRO A 64 -1.69 -3.25 14.52
N ILE A 65 -0.68 -3.43 13.69
CA ILE A 65 0.64 -2.81 13.78
C ILE A 65 1.01 -2.08 12.50
N GLU A 66 2.05 -1.27 12.57
CA GLU A 66 2.65 -0.57 11.45
C GLU A 66 3.94 -1.28 11.01
N VAL A 67 4.01 -1.72 9.75
CA VAL A 67 5.16 -2.42 9.17
C VAL A 67 5.65 -1.70 7.92
N GLU A 68 6.95 -1.55 7.79
CA GLU A 68 7.62 -1.01 6.61
C GLU A 68 8.53 -2.03 5.94
N VAL A 69 8.66 -1.93 4.61
CA VAL A 69 9.65 -2.67 3.84
C VAL A 69 10.64 -1.69 3.20
N THR A 70 11.93 -2.01 3.26
CA THR A 70 13.01 -1.18 2.73
C THR A 70 13.62 -1.74 1.44
N PHE A 71 13.05 -2.78 0.88
CA PHE A 71 13.44 -3.42 -0.39
C PHE A 71 12.20 -3.74 -1.24
N GLU A 72 12.39 -4.17 -2.48
CA GLU A 72 11.27 -4.51 -3.36
C GLU A 72 10.51 -5.74 -2.85
N ALA A 73 9.33 -5.50 -2.26
CA ALA A 73 8.46 -6.54 -1.70
C ALA A 73 6.99 -6.12 -1.79
N GLN A 74 6.10 -7.08 -1.57
CA GLN A 74 4.67 -6.82 -1.38
C GLN A 74 4.34 -6.91 0.11
N ILE A 75 3.59 -5.94 0.63
CA ILE A 75 3.16 -5.91 2.02
C ILE A 75 1.64 -5.68 2.10
N ASN A 76 0.95 -6.53 2.83
CA ASN A 76 -0.50 -6.51 3.00
C ASN A 76 -0.87 -6.21 4.46
N ALA A 77 -1.71 -5.20 4.69
CA ALA A 77 -2.36 -4.92 5.97
C ALA A 77 -3.72 -5.64 5.98
N ASN A 78 -3.79 -6.81 6.63
CA ASN A 78 -4.92 -7.74 6.56
C ASN A 78 -5.98 -7.55 7.64
N VAL A 79 -5.68 -6.81 8.71
CA VAL A 79 -6.60 -6.58 9.82
C VAL A 79 -6.80 -5.09 10.07
N ASN A 80 -7.97 -4.74 10.63
CA ASN A 80 -8.30 -3.36 10.95
C ASN A 80 -7.23 -2.72 11.86
N GLY A 81 -6.81 -1.49 11.55
CA GLY A 81 -5.77 -0.75 12.26
C GLY A 81 -4.32 -1.12 11.85
N ALA A 82 -4.11 -2.11 10.97
CA ALA A 82 -2.79 -2.38 10.42
C ALA A 82 -2.36 -1.34 9.37
N ILE A 83 -1.07 -1.05 9.30
CA ILE A 83 -0.50 -0.07 8.39
C ILE A 83 0.69 -0.68 7.63
N ALA A 84 0.68 -0.58 6.32
CA ALA A 84 1.74 -1.07 5.44
C ALA A 84 2.49 0.08 4.76
N HIS A 85 3.83 0.08 4.84
CA HIS A 85 4.68 1.07 4.18
C HIS A 85 5.60 0.42 3.14
N ALA A 86 5.47 0.81 1.88
CA ALA A 86 6.38 0.49 0.78
C ALA A 86 7.44 1.60 0.67
N ASN A 87 8.61 1.41 1.29
CA ASN A 87 9.69 2.40 1.37
C ASN A 87 10.79 2.20 0.31
N ALA A 88 10.68 1.16 -0.52
CA ALA A 88 11.61 0.94 -1.63
C ALA A 88 10.95 1.19 -2.99
N PRO A 89 11.73 1.61 -4.01
CA PRO A 89 11.24 1.67 -5.38
C PRO A 89 10.65 0.33 -5.84
N GLY A 90 9.50 0.35 -6.51
CA GLY A 90 8.82 -0.87 -6.96
C GLY A 90 8.06 -1.66 -5.89
N ALA A 91 8.23 -1.35 -4.59
CA ALA A 91 7.49 -2.03 -3.53
C ALA A 91 5.98 -1.69 -3.55
N ILE A 92 5.16 -2.63 -3.10
CA ILE A 92 3.71 -2.50 -3.11
C ILE A 92 3.14 -2.67 -1.71
N ALA A 93 2.42 -1.67 -1.20
CA ALA A 93 1.64 -1.75 0.03
C ALA A 93 0.15 -1.90 -0.29
N ARG A 94 -0.55 -2.78 0.43
CA ARG A 94 -1.99 -2.99 0.27
C ARG A 94 -2.70 -2.90 1.62
N ALA A 95 -3.73 -2.09 1.69
CA ALA A 95 -4.70 -2.03 2.76
C ALA A 95 -5.89 -2.92 2.37
N ILE A 96 -6.02 -4.10 2.99
CA ILE A 96 -6.96 -5.16 2.58
C ILE A 96 -8.17 -5.23 3.50
N ALA A 97 -8.03 -4.85 4.77
CA ALA A 97 -9.14 -4.77 5.71
C ALA A 97 -9.67 -3.32 5.85
N PRO A 98 -10.93 -3.14 6.28
CA PRO A 98 -11.48 -1.81 6.55
C PRO A 98 -10.63 -1.01 7.55
N GLY A 99 -10.51 0.31 7.35
CA GLY A 99 -9.74 1.18 8.22
C GLY A 99 -8.22 1.00 8.20
N THR A 100 -7.69 0.17 7.29
CA THR A 100 -6.24 0.01 7.08
C THR A 100 -5.65 1.11 6.21
N LYS A 101 -4.33 1.31 6.30
CA LYS A 101 -3.62 2.30 5.49
C LYS A 101 -2.44 1.68 4.75
N ALA A 102 -2.25 2.11 3.50
CA ALA A 102 -1.11 1.74 2.68
C ALA A 102 -0.36 3.00 2.22
N TYR A 103 0.96 3.00 2.36
CA TYR A 103 1.82 4.12 1.99
C TYR A 103 2.86 3.70 0.96
N ALA A 104 2.94 4.44 -0.14
CA ALA A 104 4.00 4.35 -1.14
C ALA A 104 4.97 5.52 -0.94
N ASN A 105 6.06 5.28 -0.21
CA ASN A 105 6.98 6.32 0.25
C ASN A 105 8.26 6.43 -0.62
N ALA A 106 8.41 5.56 -1.61
CA ALA A 106 9.53 5.61 -2.54
C ALA A 106 9.08 5.85 -4.00
N PRO A 107 9.93 6.41 -4.84
CA PRO A 107 9.61 6.63 -6.26
C PRO A 107 9.18 5.34 -6.97
N GLY A 108 8.05 5.36 -7.66
CA GLY A 108 7.51 4.18 -8.34
C GLY A 108 6.84 3.13 -7.44
N ALA A 109 6.80 3.33 -6.11
CA ALA A 109 6.05 2.46 -5.22
C ALA A 109 4.53 2.61 -5.41
N ILE A 110 3.77 1.59 -5.06
CA ILE A 110 2.31 1.54 -5.22
C ILE A 110 1.64 1.31 -3.88
N ALA A 111 0.63 2.11 -3.56
CA ALA A 111 -0.28 1.89 -2.44
C ALA A 111 -1.69 1.60 -2.95
N ASN A 112 -2.32 0.56 -2.43
CA ASN A 112 -3.68 0.17 -2.81
C ASN A 112 -4.59 0.11 -1.58
N ALA A 113 -5.73 0.79 -1.63
CA ALA A 113 -6.82 0.68 -0.67
C ALA A 113 -7.90 -0.23 -1.27
N ASN A 114 -7.92 -1.50 -0.83
CA ASN A 114 -8.74 -2.56 -1.43
C ASN A 114 -9.96 -2.94 -0.57
N ALA A 115 -10.17 -2.26 0.54
CA ALA A 115 -11.32 -2.48 1.40
C ALA A 115 -12.06 -1.18 1.68
N ASP A 116 -13.31 -1.31 2.08
CA ASP A 116 -14.16 -0.16 2.41
C ASP A 116 -13.53 0.70 3.52
N GLY A 117 -13.50 2.02 3.32
CA GLY A 117 -12.86 2.98 4.22
C GLY A 117 -11.34 2.87 4.35
N ALA A 118 -10.67 2.03 3.54
CA ALA A 118 -9.21 1.96 3.51
C ALA A 118 -8.59 3.19 2.81
N GLU A 119 -7.36 3.53 3.16
CA GLU A 119 -6.67 4.69 2.62
C GLU A 119 -5.34 4.31 1.95
N ALA A 120 -5.06 4.85 0.77
CA ALA A 120 -3.81 4.73 0.06
C ALA A 120 -3.14 6.10 -0.16
N TYR A 121 -1.84 6.18 0.10
CA TYR A 121 -1.05 7.41 0.01
C TYR A 121 0.15 7.24 -0.92
N ALA A 122 0.27 8.09 -1.92
CA ALA A 122 1.44 8.21 -2.79
C ALA A 122 2.29 9.40 -2.33
N ASN A 123 3.28 9.15 -1.48
CA ASN A 123 4.08 10.17 -0.79
C ASN A 123 5.40 10.51 -1.51
N ALA A 124 5.73 9.80 -2.58
CA ALA A 124 6.95 10.04 -3.34
C ALA A 124 6.66 10.32 -4.83
N SER A 125 7.59 10.96 -5.50
CA SER A 125 7.46 11.26 -6.93
C SER A 125 7.20 10.00 -7.75
N ARG A 126 6.25 10.05 -8.67
CA ARG A 126 5.78 8.92 -9.50
C ARG A 126 5.15 7.75 -8.72
N ALA A 127 4.98 7.85 -7.40
CA ALA A 127 4.21 6.87 -6.66
C ALA A 127 2.73 6.89 -7.06
N ILE A 128 2.06 5.77 -6.87
CA ILE A 128 0.65 5.60 -7.25
C ILE A 128 -0.15 5.19 -6.02
N ALA A 129 -1.29 5.85 -5.80
CA ALA A 129 -2.30 5.44 -4.83
C ALA A 129 -3.58 5.07 -5.56
N ASN A 130 -4.15 3.90 -5.25
CA ASN A 130 -5.39 3.43 -5.84
C ASN A 130 -6.44 3.18 -4.75
N ALA A 131 -7.66 3.68 -4.94
CA ALA A 131 -8.84 3.39 -4.14
C ALA A 131 -9.73 2.42 -4.94
N ASN A 132 -9.66 1.14 -4.59
CA ASN A 132 -10.26 0.03 -5.35
C ASN A 132 -11.49 -0.58 -4.65
N ALA A 133 -12.03 0.08 -3.62
CA ALA A 133 -13.24 -0.36 -2.91
C ALA A 133 -14.15 0.84 -2.62
N PRO A 134 -15.46 0.61 -2.39
CA PRO A 134 -16.38 1.67 -2.00
C PRO A 134 -15.89 2.41 -0.74
N GLY A 135 -16.02 3.72 -0.69
CA GLY A 135 -15.56 4.52 0.44
C GLY A 135 -14.04 4.62 0.63
N ALA A 136 -13.24 3.92 -0.18
CA ALA A 136 -11.78 3.99 -0.12
C ALA A 136 -11.26 5.36 -0.64
N ILE A 137 -10.10 5.77 -0.13
CA ILE A 137 -9.50 7.07 -0.46
C ILE A 137 -8.08 6.89 -0.97
N ALA A 138 -7.77 7.48 -2.11
CA ALA A 138 -6.42 7.59 -2.66
C ALA A 138 -5.92 9.04 -2.63
N ARG A 139 -4.69 9.27 -2.15
CA ARG A 139 -4.09 10.61 -2.08
C ARG A 139 -2.72 10.64 -2.75
N ALA A 140 -2.55 11.54 -3.72
CA ALA A 140 -1.27 11.89 -4.32
C ALA A 140 -0.71 13.13 -3.62
N ILE A 141 0.37 12.95 -2.85
CA ILE A 141 0.93 13.98 -1.95
C ILE A 141 2.31 14.45 -2.42
N ALA A 142 2.88 13.85 -3.44
CA ALA A 142 4.17 14.26 -4.01
C ALA A 142 4.06 14.70 -5.47
N LEU A 143 5.03 15.49 -5.92
CA LEU A 143 5.12 15.95 -7.30
C LEU A 143 5.11 14.78 -8.29
N GLY A 144 4.20 14.81 -9.28
CA GLY A 144 4.05 13.76 -10.27
C GLY A 144 3.43 12.45 -9.75
N ALA A 145 3.02 12.38 -8.48
CA ALA A 145 2.26 11.26 -7.96
C ALA A 145 0.85 11.22 -8.55
N LYS A 146 0.23 10.04 -8.55
CA LYS A 146 -1.11 9.82 -9.09
C LYS A 146 -2.00 9.16 -8.06
N ALA A 147 -3.27 9.58 -8.01
CA ALA A 147 -4.32 8.95 -7.24
C ALA A 147 -5.47 8.53 -8.16
N TYR A 148 -5.99 7.32 -7.99
CA TYR A 148 -7.09 6.77 -8.77
C TYR A 148 -8.23 6.34 -7.85
N ALA A 149 -9.47 6.65 -8.24
CA ALA A 149 -10.69 6.16 -7.64
C ALA A 149 -11.42 5.30 -8.70
N ASP A 150 -11.35 3.98 -8.54
CA ASP A 150 -11.74 3.02 -9.57
C ASP A 150 -13.05 2.28 -9.26
N VAL A 151 -13.66 2.54 -8.10
CA VAL A 151 -14.92 1.91 -7.66
C VAL A 151 -15.87 2.98 -7.12
N ASP A 152 -17.17 2.77 -7.31
CA ASP A 152 -18.23 3.68 -6.86
C ASP A 152 -18.07 4.10 -5.40
N GLY A 153 -18.25 5.40 -5.11
CA GLY A 153 -18.04 5.98 -3.78
C GLY A 153 -16.57 6.19 -3.36
N ALA A 154 -15.59 5.75 -4.16
CA ALA A 154 -14.18 6.02 -3.88
C ALA A 154 -13.79 7.47 -4.22
N LYS A 155 -12.73 7.98 -3.58
CA LYS A 155 -12.24 9.35 -3.79
C LYS A 155 -10.74 9.39 -4.08
N ALA A 156 -10.34 10.24 -5.03
CA ALA A 156 -8.96 10.50 -5.37
C ALA A 156 -8.60 11.97 -5.15
N TYR A 157 -7.47 12.25 -4.50
CA TYR A 157 -7.02 13.61 -4.21
C TYR A 157 -5.62 13.88 -4.76
N ALA A 158 -5.44 14.99 -5.47
CA ALA A 158 -4.15 15.55 -5.88
C ALA A 158 -3.87 16.78 -5.01
N ASN A 159 -3.02 16.63 -3.99
CA ASN A 159 -2.84 17.60 -2.90
C ASN A 159 -1.60 18.50 -3.06
N VAL A 160 -0.80 18.31 -4.11
CA VAL A 160 0.39 19.12 -4.38
C VAL A 160 0.48 19.49 -5.86
N PRO A 161 1.23 20.54 -6.22
CA PRO A 161 1.43 20.90 -7.62
C PRO A 161 1.94 19.74 -8.47
N GLY A 162 1.40 19.57 -9.67
CA GLY A 162 1.80 18.52 -10.60
C GLY A 162 1.30 17.10 -10.26
N ALA A 163 0.62 16.88 -9.12
CA ALA A 163 -0.08 15.63 -8.83
C ALA A 163 -1.34 15.50 -9.69
N LYS A 164 -1.81 14.27 -9.88
CA LYS A 164 -3.01 13.99 -10.66
C LYS A 164 -3.98 13.09 -9.90
N ALA A 165 -5.26 13.41 -9.95
CA ALA A 165 -6.35 12.59 -9.44
C ALA A 165 -7.26 12.16 -10.59
N TYR A 166 -7.70 10.90 -10.57
CA TYR A 166 -8.56 10.29 -11.58
C TYR A 166 -9.78 9.66 -10.93
N ALA A 167 -10.97 9.99 -11.42
CA ALA A 167 -12.23 9.35 -11.09
C ALA A 167 -12.66 8.49 -12.28
N ASN A 168 -12.52 7.16 -12.16
CA ASN A 168 -12.64 6.20 -13.26
C ASN A 168 -13.91 5.35 -13.21
N ALA A 169 -14.77 5.51 -12.20
CA ALA A 169 -16.04 4.81 -12.09
C ALA A 169 -17.18 5.79 -11.79
N PRO A 170 -18.45 5.44 -12.07
CA PRO A 170 -19.59 6.25 -11.65
C PRO A 170 -19.56 6.48 -10.13
N GLY A 171 -20.02 7.63 -9.67
CA GLY A 171 -20.04 7.97 -8.23
C GLY A 171 -18.66 8.26 -7.60
N THR A 172 -17.56 8.19 -8.36
CA THR A 172 -16.22 8.56 -7.87
C THR A 172 -15.98 10.07 -7.95
N GLU A 173 -15.11 10.57 -7.08
CA GLU A 173 -14.69 11.97 -7.06
C GLU A 173 -13.17 12.09 -7.21
N ALA A 174 -12.71 12.97 -8.09
CA ALA A 174 -11.32 13.39 -8.21
C ALA A 174 -11.19 14.86 -7.84
N HIS A 175 -10.32 15.18 -6.88
CA HIS A 175 -10.10 16.54 -6.36
C HIS A 175 -8.68 17.02 -6.68
N ALA A 176 -8.54 18.21 -7.25
CA ALA A 176 -7.28 18.92 -7.38
C ALA A 176 -7.23 20.02 -6.31
N ASN A 177 -6.43 19.81 -5.25
CA ASN A 177 -6.40 20.67 -4.06
C ASN A 177 -5.16 21.58 -3.99
N ALA A 178 -4.36 21.64 -5.06
CA ALA A 178 -3.19 22.53 -5.12
C ALA A 178 -3.05 23.18 -6.49
N PRO A 179 -2.45 24.37 -6.59
CA PRO A 179 -2.18 25.01 -7.87
C PRO A 179 -1.39 24.07 -8.80
N GLY A 180 -1.85 23.91 -10.06
CA GLY A 180 -1.22 23.00 -11.02
C GLY A 180 -1.46 21.50 -10.79
N ALA A 181 -2.18 21.10 -9.75
CA ALA A 181 -2.76 19.76 -9.66
C ALA A 181 -3.89 19.58 -10.68
N LYS A 182 -4.14 18.35 -11.10
CA LYS A 182 -5.16 18.05 -12.10
C LYS A 182 -6.13 16.98 -11.63
N ALA A 183 -7.42 17.23 -11.82
CA ALA A 183 -8.48 16.25 -11.60
C ALA A 183 -9.09 15.86 -12.93
N TYR A 184 -9.37 14.56 -13.10
CA TYR A 184 -9.97 13.99 -14.31
C TYR A 184 -11.13 13.08 -13.96
N ALA A 185 -12.26 13.22 -14.63
CA ALA A 185 -13.38 12.29 -14.60
C ALA A 185 -13.48 11.61 -15.97
N THR A 186 -13.42 10.28 -16.02
CA THR A 186 -13.35 9.51 -17.25
C THR A 186 -14.67 8.85 -17.64
N LEU A 187 -15.62 8.72 -16.73
CA LEU A 187 -16.93 8.11 -16.96
C LEU A 187 -18.07 9.03 -16.55
N THR A 188 -19.23 8.80 -17.16
CA THR A 188 -20.47 9.49 -16.79
C THR A 188 -20.81 9.21 -15.33
N GLY A 189 -21.10 10.26 -14.55
CA GLY A 189 -21.34 10.14 -13.10
C GLY A 189 -20.11 10.20 -12.23
N ALA A 190 -18.88 10.20 -12.80
CA ALA A 190 -17.68 10.57 -12.09
C ALA A 190 -17.52 12.10 -12.05
N LEU A 191 -16.92 12.64 -10.99
CA LEU A 191 -16.77 14.07 -10.76
C LEU A 191 -15.31 14.49 -10.69
N ALA A 192 -14.89 15.45 -11.47
CA ALA A 192 -13.61 16.13 -11.37
C ALA A 192 -13.79 17.51 -10.72
N ILE A 193 -13.16 17.75 -9.59
CA ILE A 193 -13.26 18.99 -8.81
C ILE A 193 -11.92 19.71 -8.88
N PRO A 194 -11.76 20.74 -9.73
CA PRO A 194 -10.55 21.54 -9.76
C PRO A 194 -10.45 22.44 -8.52
N LEU A 195 -9.25 22.89 -8.20
CA LEU A 195 -9.02 23.97 -7.25
C LEU A 195 -9.69 25.25 -7.84
N PRO A 196 -10.46 26.01 -7.05
CA PRO A 196 -11.03 27.30 -7.45
C PRO A 196 -9.96 28.37 -7.73
#